data_e3901ddf98470fe8a5b9ebe47d02d877
#
_entry.id   e3901ddf98470fe8a5b9ebe47d02d877
#
_cell.length_a   1.000
_cell.length_b   1.000
_cell.length_c   1.000
_cell.angle_alpha   90.00
_cell.angle_beta   90.00
_cell.angle_gamma   90.00
#
_symmetry.space_group_name_H-M   'P 1'
#
loop_
_entity.id
_entity.type
_entity.pdbx_description
1 polymer ?
#
loop_
_entity_poly.entity_id
_entity_poly.type
_entity_poly.pdbx_seq_one_letter_code
_entity_poly.pdbx_strand_id
1 'polypeptide(L)'
;MSFPDGSIQNEIVINNSGKIVSGQYKELYGSLGWYSDKTCTQKVKVDSTGLPVNGINADLDLYAKQKTFVLKASYDFNNLIPSMATSVIFTDEIMPISATLINVDKDGDNGVVAWMDKNVMKVSTQAYGQKAIITDCQGMFLNKSNLTTIDFNNLDTSNVKDMAGMFQGCEGLTSLNLSYL
;
A
#
# COMPACT_ATOMS: atom_id res chain seq x y z
N MET A 1 21.95 -8.54 -5.34
CA MET A 1 20.61 -8.52 -4.69
C MET A 1 19.57 -8.60 -5.79
N SER A 2 18.76 -9.63 -5.77
CA SER A 2 17.76 -9.88 -6.83
C SER A 2 16.36 -9.63 -6.32
N PHE A 3 15.53 -9.01 -7.15
CA PHE A 3 14.09 -8.85 -6.87
C PHE A 3 13.31 -10.05 -7.40
N PRO A 4 12.06 -10.27 -6.95
CA PRO A 4 11.20 -11.33 -7.48
C PRO A 4 10.97 -11.25 -8.99
N ASP A 5 11.07 -10.07 -9.59
CA ASP A 5 11.00 -9.82 -11.03
C ASP A 5 12.31 -10.13 -11.76
N GLY A 6 13.35 -10.56 -11.05
CA GLY A 6 14.68 -10.85 -11.60
C GLY A 6 15.60 -9.64 -11.76
N SER A 7 15.17 -8.43 -11.36
CA SER A 7 16.04 -7.26 -11.37
C SER A 7 17.14 -7.38 -10.32
N ILE A 8 18.33 -6.86 -10.62
CA ILE A 8 19.49 -6.90 -9.73
C ILE A 8 19.78 -5.48 -9.28
N GLN A 9 19.78 -5.24 -7.97
CA GLN A 9 20.31 -4.00 -7.41
C GLN A 9 21.76 -4.16 -6.96
N ASN A 10 22.45 -3.02 -6.91
CA ASN A 10 23.87 -2.87 -6.61
C ASN A 10 24.40 -3.83 -5.55
N GLU A 11 25.64 -4.28 -5.72
CA GLU A 11 26.37 -5.07 -4.75
C GLU A 11 26.33 -4.45 -3.37
N ILE A 12 26.05 -5.27 -2.37
CA ILE A 12 26.12 -4.86 -0.97
C ILE A 12 27.51 -5.19 -0.48
N VAL A 13 28.23 -4.18 -0.03
CA VAL A 13 29.56 -4.38 0.58
C VAL A 13 29.37 -4.86 2.02
N ILE A 14 30.01 -5.96 2.37
CA ILE A 14 30.11 -6.47 3.73
C ILE A 14 31.49 -6.11 4.30
N ASN A 15 31.55 -5.83 5.58
CA ASN A 15 32.82 -5.62 6.27
C ASN A 15 33.51 -6.96 6.63
N ASN A 16 34.74 -6.89 7.15
CA ASN A 16 35.52 -8.08 7.53
C ASN A 16 34.85 -8.96 8.62
N SER A 17 33.78 -8.49 9.26
CA SER A 17 32.97 -9.24 10.23
C SER A 17 31.73 -9.89 9.59
N GLY A 18 31.58 -9.86 8.26
CA GLY A 18 30.43 -10.41 7.56
C GLY A 18 29.15 -9.59 7.73
N LYS A 19 29.25 -8.33 8.17
CA LYS A 19 28.10 -7.44 8.31
C LYS A 19 28.01 -6.45 7.16
N ILE A 20 26.80 -6.18 6.72
CA ILE A 20 26.51 -5.17 5.71
C ILE A 20 26.94 -3.80 6.25
N VAL A 21 27.66 -3.03 5.43
CA VAL A 21 28.08 -1.68 5.79
C VAL A 21 26.86 -0.77 5.91
N SER A 22 26.77 -0.07 7.04
CA SER A 22 25.67 0.83 7.35
C SER A 22 25.35 1.79 6.19
N GLY A 23 24.09 1.94 5.86
CA GLY A 23 23.59 2.81 4.79
C GLY A 23 23.44 2.15 3.42
N GLN A 24 23.98 0.95 3.22
CA GLN A 24 23.82 0.21 1.95
C GLN A 24 22.67 -0.78 1.98
N TYR A 25 22.26 -1.24 3.15
CA TYR A 25 21.11 -2.09 3.33
C TYR A 25 19.90 -1.23 3.74
N LYS A 26 19.14 -0.81 2.78
CA LYS A 26 17.84 -0.18 3.04
C LYS A 26 16.74 -1.16 2.70
N GLU A 27 15.74 -1.23 3.57
CA GLU A 27 14.49 -1.85 3.21
C GLU A 27 13.95 -1.12 1.97
N LEU A 28 13.65 -1.85 0.92
CA LEU A 28 13.09 -1.26 -0.28
C LEU A 28 11.73 -0.67 0.03
N TYR A 29 11.50 0.53 -0.44
CA TYR A 29 10.22 1.17 -0.32
C TYR A 29 9.12 0.27 -0.91
N GLY A 30 8.07 0.03 -0.12
CA GLY A 30 6.99 -0.89 -0.50
C GLY A 30 7.33 -2.38 -0.43
N SER A 31 8.50 -2.77 0.12
CA SER A 31 8.81 -4.18 0.33
C SER A 31 8.34 -4.69 1.70
N LEU A 32 8.15 -6.00 1.79
CA LEU A 32 7.86 -6.70 3.05
C LEU A 32 9.14 -7.11 3.79
N GLY A 33 10.29 -6.65 3.34
CA GLY A 33 11.61 -6.97 3.88
C GLY A 33 12.40 -7.93 2.99
N TRP A 34 13.51 -8.42 3.53
CA TRP A 34 14.43 -9.29 2.84
C TRP A 34 14.20 -10.77 3.17
N TYR A 35 14.40 -11.63 2.18
CA TYR A 35 14.25 -13.08 2.28
C TYR A 35 15.50 -13.76 1.74
N SER A 36 15.85 -14.91 2.31
CA SER A 36 17.00 -15.71 1.87
C SER A 36 16.64 -16.73 0.80
N ASP A 37 15.37 -16.79 0.41
CA ASP A 37 14.88 -17.71 -0.62
C ASP A 37 14.10 -16.96 -1.71
N LYS A 38 14.19 -17.43 -2.95
CA LYS A 38 13.54 -16.84 -4.11
C LYS A 38 12.00 -16.81 -4.01
N THR A 39 11.42 -17.70 -3.23
CA THR A 39 9.98 -17.77 -3.01
C THR A 39 9.51 -16.82 -1.90
N CYS A 40 10.43 -16.09 -1.28
CA CYS A 40 10.17 -15.11 -0.21
C CYS A 40 9.38 -15.72 0.96
N THR A 41 9.77 -16.93 1.40
CA THR A 41 9.17 -17.63 2.56
C THR A 41 10.03 -17.53 3.80
N GLN A 42 11.37 -17.41 3.64
CA GLN A 42 12.35 -17.36 4.72
C GLN A 42 12.81 -15.92 4.97
N LYS A 43 12.05 -15.19 5.78
CA LYS A 43 12.36 -13.78 6.08
C LYS A 43 13.67 -13.65 6.86
N VAL A 44 14.57 -12.77 6.39
CA VAL A 44 15.81 -12.44 7.10
C VAL A 44 15.48 -11.53 8.29
N LYS A 45 15.89 -11.96 9.50
CA LYS A 45 15.75 -11.11 10.68
C LYS A 45 16.78 -9.99 10.65
N VAL A 46 16.31 -8.78 10.84
CA VAL A 46 17.15 -7.57 10.89
C VAL A 46 17.10 -6.94 12.28
N ASP A 47 18.15 -6.22 12.65
CA ASP A 47 18.21 -5.43 13.89
C ASP A 47 17.51 -4.07 13.72
N SER A 48 17.57 -3.25 14.74
CA SER A 48 16.99 -1.89 14.75
C SER A 48 17.60 -0.93 13.71
N THR A 49 18.73 -1.28 13.13
CA THR A 49 19.39 -0.51 12.05
C THR A 49 19.06 -1.07 10.66
N GLY A 50 18.27 -2.15 10.58
CA GLY A 50 17.93 -2.83 9.34
C GLY A 50 19.01 -3.81 8.86
N LEU A 51 20.03 -4.12 9.67
CA LEU A 51 21.07 -5.08 9.32
C LEU A 51 20.73 -6.49 9.77
N PRO A 52 21.11 -7.55 9.00
CA PRO A 52 20.88 -8.93 9.42
C PRO A 52 21.51 -9.24 10.79
N VAL A 53 20.71 -9.76 11.71
CA VAL A 53 21.12 -9.99 13.12
C VAL A 53 22.32 -10.93 13.23
N ASN A 54 22.40 -11.93 12.37
CA ASN A 54 23.48 -12.93 12.41
C ASN A 54 24.67 -12.58 11.50
N GLY A 55 24.66 -11.39 10.88
CA GLY A 55 25.64 -11.06 9.86
C GLY A 55 25.50 -11.91 8.59
N ILE A 56 26.40 -11.68 7.63
CA ILE A 56 26.50 -12.47 6.39
C ILE A 56 27.90 -13.07 6.36
N ASN A 57 27.98 -14.39 6.39
CA ASN A 57 29.27 -15.14 6.48
C ASN A 57 29.69 -15.77 5.15
N ALA A 58 28.88 -15.61 4.10
CA ALA A 58 29.13 -16.12 2.76
C ALA A 58 28.37 -15.26 1.75
N ASP A 59 28.62 -15.47 0.47
CA ASP A 59 27.78 -14.89 -0.58
C ASP A 59 26.33 -15.31 -0.37
N LEU A 60 25.44 -14.35 -0.25
CA LEU A 60 24.03 -14.58 0.03
C LEU A 60 23.18 -13.76 -0.95
N ASP A 61 22.37 -14.48 -1.71
CA ASP A 61 21.32 -13.83 -2.48
C ASP A 61 20.17 -13.43 -1.54
N LEU A 62 19.82 -12.15 -1.59
CA LEU A 62 18.67 -11.61 -0.87
C LEU A 62 17.56 -11.24 -1.86
N TYR A 63 16.37 -11.65 -1.53
CA TYR A 63 15.16 -11.42 -2.32
C TYR A 63 14.22 -10.47 -1.56
N ALA A 64 13.62 -9.52 -2.26
CA ALA A 64 12.63 -8.62 -1.69
C ALA A 64 11.23 -9.02 -2.16
N LYS A 65 10.34 -9.27 -1.21
CA LYS A 65 8.92 -9.42 -1.51
C LYS A 65 8.29 -8.04 -1.59
N GLN A 66 7.81 -7.65 -2.75
CA GLN A 66 7.11 -6.38 -2.94
C GLN A 66 5.70 -6.47 -2.35
N LYS A 67 5.24 -5.36 -1.78
CA LYS A 67 3.83 -5.19 -1.44
C LYS A 67 3.01 -5.11 -2.71
N THR A 68 1.82 -5.63 -2.69
CA THR A 68 0.83 -5.33 -3.71
C THR A 68 0.02 -4.09 -3.29
N PHE A 69 -0.43 -3.32 -4.24
CA PHE A 69 -1.19 -2.10 -3.96
C PHE A 69 -2.68 -2.28 -4.28
N VAL A 70 -3.20 -3.47 -3.98
CA VAL A 70 -4.56 -3.85 -4.32
C VAL A 70 -5.52 -3.52 -3.18
N LEU A 71 -6.47 -2.65 -3.47
CA LEU A 71 -7.52 -2.23 -2.54
C LEU A 71 -8.58 -3.33 -2.41
N LYS A 72 -9.19 -3.47 -1.23
CA LYS A 72 -10.45 -4.18 -1.08
C LYS A 72 -11.49 -3.59 -2.03
N ALA A 73 -12.25 -4.45 -2.68
CA ALA A 73 -13.18 -4.05 -3.72
C ALA A 73 -14.60 -3.88 -3.17
N SER A 74 -15.44 -3.17 -3.92
CA SER A 74 -16.90 -3.13 -3.75
C SER A 74 -17.35 -2.86 -2.31
N TYR A 75 -18.24 -3.70 -1.80
CA TYR A 75 -18.80 -3.58 -0.44
C TYR A 75 -17.78 -3.77 0.68
N ASP A 76 -16.68 -4.49 0.46
CA ASP A 76 -15.64 -4.67 1.47
C ASP A 76 -14.95 -3.34 1.77
N PHE A 77 -14.68 -2.53 0.73
CA PHE A 77 -14.18 -1.18 0.93
C PHE A 77 -15.26 -0.26 1.50
N ASN A 78 -16.50 -0.34 0.98
CA ASN A 78 -17.62 0.46 1.45
C ASN A 78 -17.81 0.36 2.96
N ASN A 79 -17.77 -0.86 3.51
CA ASN A 79 -17.95 -1.12 4.94
C ASN A 79 -16.87 -0.50 5.84
N LEU A 80 -15.71 -0.16 5.26
CA LEU A 80 -14.60 0.46 5.98
C LEU A 80 -14.66 1.99 5.99
N ILE A 81 -15.51 2.60 5.17
CA ILE A 81 -15.69 4.06 5.17
C ILE A 81 -16.49 4.45 6.44
N PRO A 82 -15.86 5.18 7.38
CA PRO A 82 -16.53 5.58 8.62
C PRO A 82 -17.75 6.47 8.35
N SER A 83 -18.81 6.32 9.12
CA SER A 83 -20.05 7.11 8.98
C SER A 83 -19.85 8.62 9.16
N MET A 84 -18.81 9.01 9.89
CA MET A 84 -18.42 10.41 10.07
C MET A 84 -17.64 11.00 8.89
N ALA A 85 -17.22 10.19 7.93
CA ALA A 85 -16.48 10.68 6.79
C ALA A 85 -17.37 11.54 5.88
N THR A 86 -16.89 12.74 5.58
CA THR A 86 -17.49 13.64 4.59
C THR A 86 -16.71 13.65 3.27
N SER A 87 -15.52 13.09 3.28
CA SER A 87 -14.67 12.97 2.08
C SER A 87 -13.87 11.69 2.09
N VAL A 88 -13.63 11.13 0.89
CA VAL A 88 -12.67 10.05 0.65
C VAL A 88 -11.66 10.54 -0.39
N ILE A 89 -10.38 10.51 -0.05
CA ILE A 89 -9.30 11.03 -0.90
C ILE A 89 -8.24 9.95 -1.08
N PHE A 90 -8.04 9.52 -2.32
CA PHE A 90 -6.89 8.68 -2.70
C PHE A 90 -5.68 9.59 -2.91
N THR A 91 -4.63 9.39 -2.12
CA THR A 91 -3.49 10.31 -2.00
C THR A 91 -2.16 9.56 -1.99
N ASP A 92 -1.06 10.26 -2.21
CA ASP A 92 0.31 9.78 -2.03
C ASP A 92 0.91 10.20 -0.68
N GLU A 93 0.11 10.82 0.20
CA GLU A 93 0.55 11.20 1.54
C GLU A 93 0.93 9.97 2.36
N ILE A 94 1.96 10.15 3.21
CA ILE A 94 2.35 9.14 4.18
C ILE A 94 1.44 9.24 5.42
N MET A 95 0.90 8.11 5.84
CA MET A 95 0.07 8.04 7.03
C MET A 95 0.87 8.47 8.27
N PRO A 96 0.40 9.43 9.07
CA PRO A 96 1.07 9.84 10.30
C PRO A 96 1.18 8.67 11.30
N ILE A 97 2.31 8.59 12.01
CA ILE A 97 2.52 7.54 13.04
C ILE A 97 1.43 7.54 14.12
N SER A 98 0.87 8.71 14.42
CA SER A 98 -0.21 8.86 15.41
C SER A 98 -1.60 8.47 14.88
N ALA A 99 -1.74 8.25 13.57
CA ALA A 99 -3.04 7.91 12.98
C ALA A 99 -3.39 6.44 13.22
N THR A 100 -4.68 6.17 13.36
CA THR A 100 -5.18 4.80 13.47
C THR A 100 -5.34 4.22 12.06
N LEU A 101 -4.69 3.08 11.84
CA LEU A 101 -4.78 2.34 10.58
C LEU A 101 -6.19 1.79 10.37
N ILE A 102 -6.76 2.05 9.19
CA ILE A 102 -7.91 1.33 8.64
C ILE A 102 -7.37 0.40 7.57
N ASN A 103 -7.50 -0.91 7.76
CA ASN A 103 -6.99 -1.89 6.81
C ASN A 103 -7.91 -2.02 5.60
N VAL A 104 -7.56 -1.33 4.53
CA VAL A 104 -8.24 -1.34 3.23
C VAL A 104 -7.54 -2.24 2.19
N ASP A 105 -6.45 -2.89 2.59
CA ASP A 105 -5.63 -3.74 1.75
C ASP A 105 -6.26 -5.11 1.51
N LYS A 106 -6.18 -5.60 0.27
CA LYS A 106 -6.87 -6.84 -0.13
C LYS A 106 -6.19 -8.09 0.40
N ASP A 107 -4.86 -8.14 0.36
CA ASP A 107 -4.09 -9.34 0.72
C ASP A 107 -3.45 -9.28 2.11
N GLY A 108 -3.63 -8.16 2.83
CA GLY A 108 -3.21 -7.98 4.21
C GLY A 108 -1.74 -7.62 4.38
N ASP A 109 -1.05 -7.25 3.30
CA ASP A 109 0.36 -6.87 3.34
C ASP A 109 0.60 -5.38 3.68
N ASN A 110 -0.49 -4.63 3.89
CA ASN A 110 -0.51 -3.18 4.10
C ASN A 110 0.13 -2.40 2.94
N GLY A 111 -0.04 -2.88 1.72
CA GLY A 111 0.33 -2.16 0.51
C GLY A 111 -0.55 -0.94 0.30
N VAL A 112 -1.82 -1.02 0.70
CA VAL A 112 -2.74 0.12 0.75
C VAL A 112 -3.25 0.29 2.17
N VAL A 113 -3.16 1.51 2.69
CA VAL A 113 -3.65 1.86 4.03
C VAL A 113 -4.62 3.03 3.95
N ALA A 114 -5.48 3.14 4.96
CA ALA A 114 -6.31 4.32 5.12
C ALA A 114 -6.29 4.80 6.57
N TRP A 115 -6.62 6.07 6.77
CA TRP A 115 -6.77 6.70 8.09
C TRP A 115 -7.74 7.87 8.01
N MET A 116 -8.22 8.31 9.16
CA MET A 116 -9.00 9.53 9.26
C MET A 116 -8.11 10.73 9.59
N ASP A 117 -8.26 11.80 8.82
CA ASP A 117 -7.81 13.13 9.17
C ASP A 117 -9.06 14.01 9.36
N LYS A 118 -9.48 14.17 10.62
CA LYS A 118 -10.80 14.73 10.98
C LYS A 118 -11.93 13.92 10.31
N ASN A 119 -12.66 14.53 9.38
CA ASN A 119 -13.77 13.91 8.64
C ASN A 119 -13.37 13.47 7.23
N VAL A 120 -12.08 13.47 6.92
CA VAL A 120 -11.53 13.02 5.63
C VAL A 120 -10.92 11.64 5.81
N MET A 121 -11.42 10.64 5.09
CA MET A 121 -10.76 9.35 4.96
C MET A 121 -9.70 9.47 3.86
N LYS A 122 -8.44 9.35 4.23
CA LYS A 122 -7.31 9.31 3.29
C LYS A 122 -6.94 7.86 3.01
N VAL A 123 -6.68 7.54 1.76
CA VAL A 123 -6.29 6.20 1.27
C VAL A 123 -4.98 6.33 0.50
N SER A 124 -3.96 5.59 0.88
CA SER A 124 -2.61 5.72 0.31
C SER A 124 -1.89 4.39 0.22
N THR A 125 -1.07 4.23 -0.81
CA THR A 125 -0.15 3.10 -0.96
C THR A 125 1.10 3.25 -0.09
N GLN A 126 1.31 4.42 0.53
CA GLN A 126 2.55 4.77 1.22
C GLN A 126 3.79 4.71 0.30
N ALA A 127 3.57 4.70 -1.02
CA ALA A 127 4.59 4.52 -2.04
C ALA A 127 4.49 5.64 -3.09
N TYR A 128 5.48 6.55 -3.11
CA TYR A 128 5.48 7.70 -4.02
C TYR A 128 5.29 7.24 -5.48
N GLY A 129 4.36 7.89 -6.17
CA GLY A 129 4.05 7.61 -7.57
C GLY A 129 3.29 6.30 -7.82
N GLN A 130 2.95 5.54 -6.77
CA GLN A 130 2.13 4.33 -6.89
C GLN A 130 0.67 4.65 -6.60
N LYS A 131 -0.22 4.09 -7.42
CA LYS A 131 -1.66 4.22 -7.22
C LYS A 131 -2.24 2.98 -6.55
N ALA A 132 -3.27 3.16 -5.74
CA ALA A 132 -4.07 2.03 -5.26
C ALA A 132 -4.85 1.42 -6.44
N ILE A 133 -4.75 0.11 -6.61
CA ILE A 133 -5.38 -0.62 -7.70
C ILE A 133 -6.71 -1.18 -7.22
N ILE A 134 -7.78 -0.96 -7.96
CA ILE A 134 -9.08 -1.57 -7.70
C ILE A 134 -9.55 -2.36 -8.92
N THR A 135 -10.26 -3.47 -8.69
CA THR A 135 -10.72 -4.37 -9.76
C THR A 135 -12.25 -4.41 -9.91
N ASP A 136 -12.96 -3.88 -8.91
CA ASP A 136 -14.41 -3.86 -8.88
C ASP A 136 -14.89 -2.69 -8.00
N CYS A 137 -15.72 -1.83 -8.55
CA CYS A 137 -16.29 -0.66 -7.89
C CYS A 137 -17.80 -0.79 -7.61
N GLN A 138 -18.40 -1.98 -7.79
CA GLN A 138 -19.83 -2.18 -7.53
C GLN A 138 -20.20 -1.76 -6.11
N GLY A 139 -21.08 -0.79 -5.97
CA GLY A 139 -21.52 -0.29 -4.66
C GLY A 139 -20.43 0.30 -3.77
N MET A 140 -19.26 0.67 -4.31
CA MET A 140 -18.09 1.10 -3.52
C MET A 140 -18.38 2.25 -2.54
N PHE A 141 -19.31 3.14 -2.90
CA PHE A 141 -19.77 4.24 -2.04
C PHE A 141 -21.29 4.19 -1.79
N LEU A 142 -21.91 3.03 -2.01
CA LEU A 142 -23.37 2.86 -1.86
C LEU A 142 -23.86 3.38 -0.49
N ASN A 143 -24.91 4.23 -0.51
CA ASN A 143 -25.56 4.81 0.66
C ASN A 143 -24.65 5.64 1.59
N LYS A 144 -23.53 6.16 1.06
CA LYS A 144 -22.66 7.10 1.82
C LYS A 144 -23.18 8.53 1.67
N SER A 145 -24.37 8.80 2.23
CA SER A 145 -25.08 10.07 2.09
C SER A 145 -24.33 11.28 2.68
N ASN A 146 -23.40 11.05 3.63
CA ASN A 146 -22.57 12.11 4.25
C ASN A 146 -21.39 12.54 3.36
N LEU A 147 -21.03 11.76 2.34
CA LEU A 147 -19.92 12.12 1.46
C LEU A 147 -20.32 13.32 0.58
N THR A 148 -19.49 14.35 0.64
CA THR A 148 -19.61 15.55 -0.22
C THR A 148 -18.53 15.61 -1.28
N THR A 149 -17.42 14.88 -1.09
CA THR A 149 -16.27 14.88 -2.00
C THR A 149 -15.63 13.50 -2.07
N ILE A 150 -15.26 13.08 -3.28
CA ILE A 150 -14.41 11.91 -3.52
C ILE A 150 -13.34 12.34 -4.53
N ASP A 151 -12.07 12.10 -4.20
CA ASP A 151 -10.93 12.35 -5.09
C ASP A 151 -10.28 11.04 -5.50
N PHE A 152 -10.22 10.76 -6.80
CA PHE A 152 -9.71 9.54 -7.40
C PHE A 152 -8.29 9.66 -7.96
N ASN A 153 -7.58 10.76 -7.75
CA ASN A 153 -6.28 11.03 -8.39
C ASN A 153 -5.26 9.89 -8.26
N ASN A 154 -5.22 9.23 -7.10
CA ASN A 154 -4.29 8.14 -6.82
C ASN A 154 -4.98 6.76 -6.77
N LEU A 155 -6.11 6.60 -7.48
CA LEU A 155 -6.75 5.33 -7.72
C LEU A 155 -6.52 4.89 -9.17
N ASP A 156 -6.14 3.64 -9.37
CA ASP A 156 -6.05 2.99 -10.68
C ASP A 156 -7.27 2.10 -10.89
N THR A 157 -8.13 2.51 -11.80
CA THR A 157 -9.37 1.82 -12.17
C THR A 157 -9.27 1.07 -13.51
N SER A 158 -8.08 1.00 -14.11
CA SER A 158 -7.86 0.42 -15.44
C SER A 158 -8.32 -1.03 -15.58
N ASN A 159 -8.44 -1.75 -14.46
CA ASN A 159 -8.91 -3.14 -14.42
C ASN A 159 -10.35 -3.30 -13.91
N VAL A 160 -11.07 -2.20 -13.70
CA VAL A 160 -12.47 -2.24 -13.24
C VAL A 160 -13.38 -2.71 -14.36
N LYS A 161 -14.24 -3.66 -14.03
CA LYS A 161 -15.23 -4.22 -14.96
C LYS A 161 -16.67 -3.91 -14.57
N ASP A 162 -16.89 -3.56 -13.30
CA ASP A 162 -18.23 -3.26 -12.78
C ASP A 162 -18.19 -2.01 -11.89
N MET A 163 -19.05 -1.06 -12.17
CA MET A 163 -19.26 0.17 -11.39
C MET A 163 -20.75 0.34 -11.02
N ALA A 164 -21.56 -0.71 -11.13
CA ALA A 164 -23.00 -0.64 -10.87
C ALA A 164 -23.28 -0.14 -9.44
N GLY A 165 -24.11 0.88 -9.31
CA GLY A 165 -24.51 1.45 -8.02
C GLY A 165 -23.38 2.09 -7.23
N MET A 166 -22.22 2.39 -7.84
CA MET A 166 -21.03 2.92 -7.14
C MET A 166 -21.35 4.13 -6.25
N PHE A 167 -22.21 5.03 -6.73
CA PHE A 167 -22.61 6.26 -6.03
C PHE A 167 -24.10 6.29 -5.64
N GLN A 168 -24.79 5.18 -5.73
CA GLN A 168 -26.22 5.14 -5.39
C GLN A 168 -26.42 5.52 -3.91
N GLY A 169 -27.32 6.49 -3.64
CA GLY A 169 -27.59 6.97 -2.30
C GLY A 169 -26.52 7.88 -1.71
N CYS A 170 -25.58 8.39 -2.53
CA CYS A 170 -24.62 9.43 -2.12
C CYS A 170 -25.24 10.83 -2.23
N GLU A 171 -26.26 11.12 -1.43
CA GLU A 171 -27.07 12.34 -1.53
C GLU A 171 -26.28 13.62 -1.25
N GLY A 172 -25.16 13.52 -0.55
CA GLY A 172 -24.26 14.64 -0.26
C GLY A 172 -23.37 15.07 -1.43
N LEU A 173 -23.20 14.22 -2.44
CA LEU A 173 -22.36 14.52 -3.60
C LEU A 173 -23.08 15.47 -4.56
N THR A 174 -22.60 16.71 -4.67
CA THR A 174 -23.13 17.73 -5.58
C THR A 174 -22.35 17.85 -6.87
N SER A 175 -21.11 17.40 -6.87
CA SER A 175 -20.23 17.33 -8.05
C SER A 175 -19.23 16.19 -7.89
N LEU A 176 -18.79 15.62 -9.00
CA LEU A 176 -17.85 14.51 -9.02
C LEU A 176 -16.97 14.60 -10.27
N ASN A 177 -15.66 14.53 -10.07
CA ASN A 177 -14.70 14.43 -11.17
C ASN A 177 -14.45 12.97 -11.51
N LEU A 178 -14.93 12.53 -12.67
CA LEU A 178 -14.81 11.14 -13.15
C LEU A 178 -13.65 10.97 -14.17
N SER A 179 -12.82 11.96 -14.38
CA SER A 179 -11.75 11.89 -15.39
C SER A 179 -10.65 10.87 -15.05
N TYR A 180 -10.69 10.29 -13.88
CA TYR A 180 -9.75 9.25 -13.41
C TYR A 180 -10.37 7.85 -13.31
N LEU A 181 -11.64 7.68 -13.75
CA LEU A 181 -12.36 6.40 -13.76
C LEU A 181 -12.42 5.79 -15.16
#